data_f2057eef8ccd294f4e23105141d80465
#
_entry.id   f2057eef8ccd294f4e23105141d80465
#
_cell.length_a   1.000
_cell.length_b   1.000
_cell.length_c   1.000
_cell.angle_alpha   90.00
_cell.angle_beta   90.00
_cell.angle_gamma   90.00
#
_symmetry.space_group_name_H-M   'P 1'
#
loop_
_entity.id
_entity.type
_entity.pdbx_description
1 polymer ?
#
loop_
_entity_poly.entity_id
_entity_poly.type
_entity_poly.pdbx_seq_one_letter_code
_entity_poly.pdbx_strand_id
1 'polypeptide(L)'
;GPEPFDKKFNQNYIHFFFKKKTKNIKDFLIDQHFVSGIGNIYANEILFLSKINPLKKAKLLSKKNCKEIVSNTKKVLLDAINKGGSSIKDFKSISGVKGDFQKDFKVYQRDGLKCKRLKCIGIIKKKIISNRSSFVCNICQK
;
A
#
# COMPACT_ATOMS: atom_id res chain seq x y z
N GLY A 1 -2.78 -5.69 16.17
CA GLY A 1 -1.37 -5.47 15.88
C GLY A 1 -0.90 -4.07 16.27
N PRO A 2 0.40 -3.82 16.20
CA PRO A 2 0.93 -2.50 16.51
C PRO A 2 0.41 -1.45 15.56
N GLU A 3 0.42 -0.19 16.00
CA GLU A 3 0.13 0.93 15.12
C GLU A 3 1.34 1.22 14.21
N PRO A 4 1.11 1.79 13.02
CA PRO A 4 2.19 2.00 12.04
C PRO A 4 3.37 2.84 12.54
N PHE A 5 3.12 3.78 13.48
CA PHE A 5 4.18 4.63 14.02
C PHE A 5 4.79 4.09 15.31
N ASP A 6 4.26 2.97 15.82
CA ASP A 6 4.82 2.31 17.01
C ASP A 6 6.20 1.73 16.67
N LYS A 7 7.16 1.84 17.60
CA LYS A 7 8.49 1.26 17.43
C LYS A 7 8.44 -0.25 17.22
N LYS A 8 7.39 -0.91 17.68
CA LYS A 8 7.19 -2.35 17.48
C LYS A 8 6.92 -2.71 16.02
N PHE A 9 6.43 -1.77 15.22
CA PHE A 9 6.25 -1.99 13.78
C PHE A 9 7.56 -1.69 13.07
N ASN A 10 8.42 -2.69 12.98
CA ASN A 10 9.77 -2.55 12.43
C ASN A 10 10.11 -3.74 11.52
N GLN A 11 11.25 -3.67 10.86
CA GLN A 11 11.70 -4.68 9.91
C GLN A 11 11.74 -6.08 10.53
N ASN A 12 12.26 -6.21 11.75
CA ASN A 12 12.38 -7.51 12.40
C ASN A 12 11.01 -8.09 12.75
N TYR A 13 10.09 -7.27 13.22
CA TYR A 13 8.72 -7.70 13.50
C TYR A 13 8.06 -8.27 12.26
N ILE A 14 8.12 -7.54 11.14
CA ILE A 14 7.49 -7.96 9.90
C ILE A 14 8.12 -9.23 9.37
N HIS A 15 9.45 -9.28 9.31
CA HIS A 15 10.15 -10.44 8.76
C HIS A 15 9.85 -11.70 9.59
N PHE A 16 9.84 -11.57 10.89
CA PHE A 16 9.50 -12.68 11.79
C PHE A 16 8.03 -13.09 11.64
N PHE A 17 7.12 -12.12 11.59
CA PHE A 17 5.68 -12.38 11.46
C PHE A 17 5.39 -13.15 10.18
N PHE A 18 6.08 -12.84 9.09
CA PHE A 18 5.79 -13.43 7.78
C PHE A 18 6.44 -14.79 7.55
N LYS A 19 7.31 -15.24 8.44
CA LYS A 19 7.87 -16.57 8.31
C LYS A 19 6.76 -17.60 8.19
N LYS A 20 6.84 -18.46 7.15
CA LYS A 20 5.86 -19.51 6.89
C LYS A 20 4.44 -19.03 6.56
N LYS A 21 4.23 -17.74 6.35
CA LYS A 21 2.91 -17.21 5.96
C LYS A 21 2.74 -17.31 4.45
N THR A 22 1.74 -18.07 4.01
CA THR A 22 1.48 -18.28 2.58
C THR A 22 0.46 -17.32 1.98
N LYS A 23 -0.23 -16.58 2.83
CA LYS A 23 -1.20 -15.55 2.41
C LYS A 23 -0.46 -14.39 1.74
N ASN A 24 -1.14 -13.68 0.82
CA ASN A 24 -0.49 -12.58 0.11
C ASN A 24 -0.27 -11.36 1.02
N ILE A 25 0.74 -10.55 0.67
CA ILE A 25 1.14 -9.39 1.47
C ILE A 25 0.03 -8.37 1.65
N LYS A 26 -0.78 -8.15 0.62
CA LYS A 26 -1.83 -7.14 0.73
C LYS A 26 -2.85 -7.48 1.80
N ASP A 27 -3.25 -8.76 1.87
CA ASP A 27 -4.21 -9.20 2.89
C ASP A 27 -3.68 -8.97 4.31
N PHE A 28 -2.36 -9.12 4.50
CA PHE A 28 -1.76 -8.80 5.80
C PHE A 28 -1.79 -7.30 6.10
N LEU A 29 -1.46 -6.46 5.12
CA LEU A 29 -1.44 -5.01 5.36
C LEU A 29 -2.80 -4.47 5.81
N ILE A 30 -3.88 -5.03 5.32
CA ILE A 30 -5.23 -4.59 5.72
C ILE A 30 -5.77 -5.37 6.92
N ASP A 31 -5.00 -6.31 7.46
CA ASP A 31 -5.39 -7.10 8.63
C ASP A 31 -4.98 -6.38 9.90
N GLN A 32 -5.96 -5.97 10.72
CA GLN A 32 -5.70 -5.23 11.96
C GLN A 32 -4.91 -6.03 12.98
N HIS A 33 -4.86 -7.36 12.86
CA HIS A 33 -4.04 -8.20 13.72
C HIS A 33 -2.55 -8.10 13.40
N PHE A 34 -2.21 -7.78 12.15
CA PHE A 34 -0.82 -7.58 11.74
C PHE A 34 -0.36 -6.16 12.04
N VAL A 35 -1.09 -5.17 11.54
CA VAL A 35 -0.83 -3.75 11.79
C VAL A 35 -2.16 -3.02 11.76
N SER A 36 -2.41 -2.17 12.76
CA SER A 36 -3.68 -1.46 12.84
C SER A 36 -3.66 -0.19 12.01
N GLY A 37 -4.82 0.17 11.45
CA GLY A 37 -5.01 1.49 10.84
C GLY A 37 -4.67 1.62 9.37
N ILE A 38 -4.34 0.53 8.66
CA ILE A 38 -4.09 0.59 7.21
C ILE A 38 -5.33 0.08 6.47
N GLY A 39 -5.91 0.95 5.64
CA GLY A 39 -7.04 0.58 4.79
C GLY A 39 -6.61 0.21 3.37
N ASN A 40 -7.61 -0.12 2.55
CA ASN A 40 -7.37 -0.60 1.18
C ASN A 40 -6.60 0.41 0.32
N ILE A 41 -6.94 1.69 0.42
CA ILE A 41 -6.30 2.73 -0.38
C ILE A 41 -4.79 2.78 -0.10
N TYR A 42 -4.44 2.88 1.17
CA TYR A 42 -3.04 3.04 1.56
C TYR A 42 -2.24 1.75 1.39
N ALA A 43 -2.87 0.58 1.55
CA ALA A 43 -2.20 -0.68 1.24
C ALA A 43 -1.74 -0.72 -0.22
N ASN A 44 -2.58 -0.28 -1.15
CA ASN A 44 -2.22 -0.19 -2.56
C ASN A 44 -1.01 0.74 -2.78
N GLU A 45 -1.04 1.92 -2.15
CA GLU A 45 0.03 2.92 -2.32
C GLU A 45 1.35 2.45 -1.70
N ILE A 46 1.28 1.84 -0.52
CA ILE A 46 2.46 1.30 0.16
C ILE A 46 3.15 0.23 -0.70
N LEU A 47 2.37 -0.68 -1.27
CA LEU A 47 2.94 -1.76 -2.10
C LEU A 47 3.53 -1.23 -3.40
N PHE A 48 2.92 -0.21 -4.00
CA PHE A 48 3.50 0.43 -5.17
C PHE A 48 4.87 1.06 -4.84
N LEU A 49 4.93 1.85 -3.78
CA LEU A 49 6.19 2.50 -3.38
C LEU A 49 7.27 1.47 -3.01
N SER A 50 6.87 0.34 -2.45
CA SER A 50 7.79 -0.72 -2.06
C SER A 50 8.17 -1.64 -3.22
N LYS A 51 7.60 -1.44 -4.40
CA LYS A 51 7.83 -2.26 -5.61
C LYS A 51 7.45 -3.72 -5.42
N ILE A 52 6.43 -3.97 -4.61
CA ILE A 52 5.98 -5.32 -4.27
C ILE A 52 4.61 -5.57 -4.87
N ASN A 53 4.47 -6.71 -5.56
CA ASN A 53 3.18 -7.12 -6.09
C ASN A 53 2.25 -7.51 -4.93
N PRO A 54 0.99 -7.03 -4.93
CA PRO A 54 0.06 -7.34 -3.83
C PRO A 54 -0.22 -8.83 -3.65
N LEU A 55 -0.04 -9.63 -4.69
CA LEU A 55 -0.25 -11.09 -4.62
C LEU A 55 0.96 -11.85 -4.11
N LYS A 56 2.09 -11.19 -3.89
CA LYS A 56 3.29 -11.88 -3.42
C LYS A 56 3.05 -12.49 -2.05
N LYS A 57 3.40 -13.77 -1.91
CA LYS A 57 3.26 -14.48 -0.63
C LYS A 57 4.19 -13.86 0.42
N ALA A 58 3.65 -13.62 1.62
CA ALA A 58 4.40 -12.93 2.67
C ALA A 58 5.72 -13.64 3.02
N LYS A 59 5.73 -14.97 3.05
CA LYS A 59 6.95 -15.71 3.35
C LYS A 59 8.10 -15.50 2.36
N LEU A 60 7.80 -14.99 1.16
CA LEU A 60 8.81 -14.73 0.12
C LEU A 60 9.43 -13.34 0.23
N LEU A 61 8.94 -12.49 1.14
CA LEU A 61 9.50 -11.15 1.30
C LEU A 61 10.87 -11.20 1.98
N SER A 62 11.83 -10.50 1.36
CA SER A 62 13.17 -10.37 1.93
C SER A 62 13.17 -9.38 3.09
N LYS A 63 14.26 -9.35 3.87
CA LYS A 63 14.43 -8.33 4.90
C LYS A 63 14.38 -6.92 4.32
N LYS A 64 14.95 -6.74 3.12
CA LYS A 64 14.90 -5.45 2.42
C LYS A 64 13.47 -5.07 2.08
N ASN A 65 12.67 -6.00 1.57
CA ASN A 65 11.25 -5.77 1.31
C ASN A 65 10.53 -5.31 2.58
N CYS A 66 10.80 -5.97 3.70
CA CYS A 66 10.18 -5.64 4.98
C CYS A 66 10.56 -4.24 5.46
N LYS A 67 11.83 -3.87 5.30
CA LYS A 67 12.31 -2.53 5.63
C LYS A 67 11.58 -1.46 4.80
N GLU A 68 11.42 -1.72 3.51
CA GLU A 68 10.73 -0.79 2.62
C GLU A 68 9.25 -0.66 2.95
N ILE A 69 8.60 -1.75 3.32
CA ILE A 69 7.21 -1.70 3.76
C ILE A 69 7.06 -0.79 4.99
N VAL A 70 7.92 -0.96 5.99
CA VAL A 70 7.88 -0.11 7.18
C VAL A 70 8.06 1.37 6.83
N SER A 71 9.10 1.66 6.07
CA SER A 71 9.44 3.03 5.67
C SER A 71 8.31 3.67 4.87
N ASN A 72 7.79 2.96 3.87
CA ASN A 72 6.74 3.48 2.99
C ASN A 72 5.39 3.57 3.69
N THR A 73 5.11 2.69 4.65
CA THR A 73 3.91 2.81 5.47
C THR A 73 3.91 4.13 6.22
N LYS A 74 5.01 4.44 6.88
CA LYS A 74 5.13 5.70 7.61
C LYS A 74 5.01 6.91 6.70
N LYS A 75 5.67 6.85 5.54
CA LYS A 75 5.65 7.93 4.57
C LYS A 75 4.24 8.20 4.05
N VAL A 76 3.54 7.16 3.63
CA VAL A 76 2.18 7.29 3.08
C VAL A 76 1.22 7.84 4.12
N LEU A 77 1.29 7.35 5.35
CA LEU A 77 0.38 7.79 6.40
C LEU A 77 0.68 9.19 6.87
N LEU A 78 1.97 9.59 6.93
CA LEU A 78 2.32 10.99 7.23
C LEU A 78 1.81 11.94 6.18
N ASP A 79 1.96 11.59 4.90
CA ASP A 79 1.44 12.40 3.81
C ASP A 79 -0.08 12.55 3.92
N ALA A 80 -0.78 11.47 4.26
CA ALA A 80 -2.23 11.50 4.43
C ALA A 80 -2.65 12.42 5.59
N ILE A 81 -1.95 12.35 6.71
CA ILE A 81 -2.22 13.21 7.87
C ILE A 81 -1.98 14.67 7.50
N ASN A 82 -0.89 14.97 6.82
CA ASN A 82 -0.54 16.34 6.44
C ASN A 82 -1.52 16.94 5.44
N LYS A 83 -2.20 16.09 4.66
CA LYS A 83 -3.23 16.55 3.72
C LYS A 83 -4.63 16.61 4.36
N GLY A 84 -4.73 16.32 5.65
CA GLY A 84 -5.97 16.49 6.41
C GLY A 84 -7.03 15.44 6.16
N GLY A 85 -6.74 14.39 5.37
CA GLY A 85 -7.72 13.37 5.07
C GLY A 85 -7.10 11.98 5.04
N SER A 86 -7.84 11.00 5.53
CA SER A 86 -7.39 9.61 5.57
C SER A 86 -8.32 8.66 4.81
N SER A 87 -9.42 9.17 4.25
CA SER A 87 -10.38 8.36 3.50
C SER A 87 -10.93 9.13 2.30
N ILE A 88 -11.47 8.39 1.33
CA ILE A 88 -12.12 8.98 0.16
C ILE A 88 -13.30 9.85 0.56
N LYS A 89 -14.09 9.38 1.53
CA LYS A 89 -15.26 10.10 1.99
C LYS A 89 -14.91 11.45 2.60
N ASP A 90 -13.92 11.46 3.48
CA ASP A 90 -13.47 12.68 4.14
C ASP A 90 -12.87 13.63 3.11
N PHE A 91 -12.09 13.12 2.17
CA PHE A 91 -11.46 13.93 1.15
C PHE A 91 -12.51 14.60 0.24
N LYS A 92 -13.53 13.86 -0.16
CA LYS A 92 -14.63 14.41 -0.97
C LYS A 92 -15.37 15.52 -0.23
N SER A 93 -15.57 15.36 1.07
CA SER A 93 -16.26 16.38 1.88
C SER A 93 -15.48 17.68 1.97
N ILE A 94 -14.15 17.57 2.00
CA ILE A 94 -13.27 18.74 2.14
C ILE A 94 -13.07 19.43 0.81
N SER A 95 -12.68 18.71 -0.23
CA SER A 95 -12.31 19.30 -1.52
C SER A 95 -13.48 19.49 -2.47
N GLY A 96 -14.50 18.64 -2.38
CA GLY A 96 -15.60 18.64 -3.32
C GLY A 96 -15.21 18.24 -4.74
N VAL A 97 -13.94 17.91 -4.99
CA VAL A 97 -13.44 17.64 -6.33
C VAL A 97 -12.76 16.29 -6.35
N LYS A 98 -13.45 15.30 -6.93
CA LYS A 98 -12.96 13.94 -7.05
C LYS A 98 -11.62 13.85 -7.81
N GLY A 99 -11.45 14.67 -8.85
CA GLY A 99 -10.23 14.69 -9.65
C GLY A 99 -8.99 15.08 -8.88
N ASP A 100 -9.10 16.03 -7.97
CA ASP A 100 -7.96 16.46 -7.15
C ASP A 100 -7.51 15.35 -6.20
N PHE A 101 -8.47 14.63 -5.64
CA PHE A 101 -8.19 13.49 -4.77
C PHE A 101 -7.36 12.43 -5.51
N GLN A 102 -7.77 12.08 -6.74
CA GLN A 102 -7.09 11.05 -7.53
C GLN A 102 -5.69 11.46 -7.97
N LYS A 103 -5.41 12.76 -8.09
CA LYS A 103 -4.08 13.24 -8.51
C LYS A 103 -2.98 12.87 -7.52
N ASP A 104 -3.31 12.72 -6.24
CA ASP A 104 -2.31 12.42 -5.20
C ASP A 104 -1.93 10.95 -5.17
N PHE A 105 -2.74 10.07 -5.71
CA PHE A 105 -2.44 8.63 -5.71
C PHE A 105 -1.50 8.25 -6.84
N LYS A 106 -0.66 7.25 -6.56
CA LYS A 106 0.25 6.68 -7.56
C LYS A 106 -0.43 5.55 -8.35
N VAL A 107 -1.24 4.74 -7.69
CA VAL A 107 -1.90 3.59 -8.33
C VAL A 107 -3.41 3.52 -8.05
N TYR A 108 -3.87 3.93 -6.89
CA TYR A 108 -5.28 3.73 -6.50
C TYR A 108 -6.20 4.44 -7.48
N GLN A 109 -7.15 3.70 -8.06
CA GLN A 109 -8.10 4.18 -9.08
C GLN A 109 -7.43 4.75 -10.35
N ARG A 110 -6.22 4.29 -10.64
CA ARG A 110 -5.50 4.71 -11.84
C ARG A 110 -5.38 3.62 -12.90
N ASP A 111 -6.20 2.59 -12.82
CA ASP A 111 -6.21 1.51 -13.81
C ASP A 111 -6.40 2.08 -15.22
N GLY A 112 -5.64 1.56 -16.17
CA GLY A 112 -5.61 2.05 -17.55
C GLY A 112 -4.68 3.23 -17.78
N LEU A 113 -4.13 3.84 -16.73
CA LEU A 113 -3.23 4.98 -16.85
C LEU A 113 -1.77 4.53 -16.72
N LYS A 114 -0.88 5.35 -17.28
CA LYS A 114 0.55 5.07 -17.23
C LYS A 114 1.07 5.11 -15.79
N CYS A 115 1.98 4.18 -15.47
CA CYS A 115 2.68 4.16 -14.20
C CYS A 115 3.41 5.49 -13.96
N LYS A 116 3.26 6.04 -12.74
CA LYS A 116 3.89 7.32 -12.37
C LYS A 116 5.36 7.18 -12.00
N ARG A 117 5.88 5.96 -11.89
CA ARG A 117 7.29 5.80 -11.56
C ARG A 117 8.16 6.26 -12.73
N LEU A 118 9.18 7.04 -12.42
CA LEU A 118 10.10 7.57 -13.43
C LEU A 118 10.69 6.43 -14.25
N LYS A 119 10.68 6.58 -15.58
CA LYS A 119 11.19 5.61 -16.55
C LYS A 119 10.43 4.28 -16.61
N CYS A 120 9.31 4.14 -15.91
CA CYS A 120 8.49 2.94 -16.03
C CYS A 120 7.50 3.10 -17.18
N ILE A 121 7.43 2.10 -18.05
CA ILE A 121 6.51 2.10 -19.20
C ILE A 121 5.21 1.34 -18.93
N GLY A 122 5.02 0.87 -17.69
CA GLY A 122 3.86 0.07 -17.32
C GLY A 122 2.56 0.84 -17.33
N ILE A 123 1.47 0.09 -17.43
CA ILE A 123 0.11 0.60 -17.29
C ILE A 123 -0.48 -0.04 -16.04
N ILE A 124 -1.14 0.76 -15.20
CA ILE A 124 -1.74 0.27 -13.98
C ILE A 124 -2.89 -0.67 -14.31
N LYS A 125 -2.91 -1.84 -13.68
CA LYS A 125 -3.96 -2.84 -13.84
C LYS A 125 -4.78 -2.93 -12.57
N LYS A 126 -6.08 -3.19 -12.73
CA LYS A 126 -6.98 -3.45 -11.62
C LYS A 126 -7.17 -4.94 -11.46
N LYS A 127 -7.08 -5.43 -10.23
CA LYS A 127 -7.36 -6.83 -9.88
C LYS A 127 -8.24 -6.85 -8.64
N ILE A 128 -9.12 -7.83 -8.54
CA ILE A 128 -9.90 -8.06 -7.32
C ILE A 128 -9.16 -9.11 -6.49
N ILE A 129 -8.72 -8.73 -5.31
CA ILE A 129 -8.00 -9.59 -4.38
C ILE A 129 -8.77 -9.59 -3.07
N SER A 130 -9.23 -10.76 -2.64
CA SER A 130 -10.00 -10.92 -1.39
C SER A 130 -11.17 -9.92 -1.31
N ASN A 131 -11.93 -9.82 -2.39
CA ASN A 131 -13.10 -8.95 -2.55
C ASN A 131 -12.79 -7.45 -2.49
N ARG A 132 -11.52 -7.05 -2.65
CA ARG A 132 -11.12 -5.65 -2.63
C ARG A 132 -10.42 -5.28 -3.94
N SER A 133 -10.69 -4.07 -4.43
CA SER A 133 -10.01 -3.56 -5.62
C SER A 133 -8.53 -3.34 -5.32
N SER A 134 -7.68 -3.85 -6.18
CA SER A 134 -6.24 -3.73 -6.06
C SER A 134 -5.68 -3.19 -7.37
N PHE A 135 -4.74 -2.25 -7.26
CA PHE A 135 -4.18 -1.55 -8.42
C PHE A 135 -2.68 -1.76 -8.42
N VAL A 136 -2.15 -2.25 -9.54
CA VAL A 136 -0.75 -2.70 -9.60
C VAL A 136 -0.12 -2.37 -10.94
N CYS A 137 1.15 -2.00 -10.91
CA CYS A 137 1.99 -1.97 -12.11
C CYS A 137 2.78 -3.28 -12.17
N ASN A 138 2.44 -4.15 -13.11
CA ASN A 138 3.11 -5.45 -13.22
C ASN A 138 4.58 -5.33 -13.69
N ILE A 139 4.99 -4.16 -14.20
CA ILE A 139 6.36 -3.95 -14.63
C ILE A 139 7.28 -3.71 -13.43
N CYS A 140 6.90 -2.81 -12.52
CA CYS A 140 7.79 -2.42 -11.43
C CYS A 140 7.43 -3.04 -10.07
N GLN A 141 6.25 -3.63 -9.92
CA GLN A 141 5.87 -4.33 -8.68
C GLN A 141 6.02 -5.83 -8.87
N LYS A 142 6.99 -6.40 -8.22
CA LYS A 142 7.32 -7.83 -8.31
C LYS A 142 7.24 -8.46 -6.93
#